data_a3127cc5c9ceb2c77798eeeb2ace5122
#
_entry.id   a3127cc5c9ceb2c77798eeeb2ace5122
#
_cell.length_a   1.000
_cell.length_b   1.000
_cell.length_c   1.000
_cell.angle_alpha   90.00
_cell.angle_beta   90.00
_cell.angle_gamma   90.00
#
_symmetry.space_group_name_H-M   'P 1'
#
loop_
_entity.id
_entity.type
_entity.pdbx_description
1 polymer ?
#
loop_
_entity_poly.entity_id
_entity_poly.type
_entity_poly.pdbx_seq_one_letter_code
_entity_poly.pdbx_strand_id
1 'polypeptide(L)'
;MNVSLSTTPFSAADLAEFEGLSREVFGGDATDEWLASLAWRLENMPDVTLFFAEQAGKRIGFKAGYATAHNRYYSWLGGVVPSARRQGVARALMQSQHDWLLKSRFHQVESHVEQDNAAMINANLKAGLVVAGFFLKDGKPYTIMQKATPTG
;
A
#
# COMPACT_ATOMS: atom_id res chain seq x y z
N MET A 1 6.28 -2.29 -18.11
CA MET A 1 6.23 -2.00 -16.66
C MET A 1 6.41 -3.28 -15.89
N ASN A 2 7.20 -3.24 -14.84
CA ASN A 2 7.52 -4.39 -14.01
C ASN A 2 7.22 -4.07 -12.54
N VAL A 3 6.69 -5.04 -11.78
CA VAL A 3 6.46 -4.90 -10.35
C VAL A 3 7.33 -5.90 -9.61
N SER A 4 8.09 -5.40 -8.64
CA SER A 4 8.97 -6.22 -7.80
C SER A 4 8.53 -6.15 -6.34
N LEU A 5 8.86 -7.21 -5.58
CA LEU A 5 8.56 -7.31 -4.15
C LEU A 5 9.86 -7.29 -3.35
N SER A 6 9.89 -6.45 -2.32
CA SER A 6 10.94 -6.45 -1.30
C SER A 6 10.33 -6.77 0.05
N THR A 7 11.03 -7.59 0.83
CA THR A 7 10.65 -7.97 2.19
C THR A 7 11.81 -7.72 3.15
N THR A 8 11.53 -7.75 4.45
CA THR A 8 12.57 -7.57 5.47
C THR A 8 13.61 -8.70 5.43
N PRO A 9 14.90 -8.41 5.65
CA PRO A 9 15.49 -7.08 5.87
C PRO A 9 15.60 -6.28 4.58
N PHE A 10 15.19 -5.00 4.63
CA PHE A 10 15.26 -4.13 3.45
C PHE A 10 16.67 -3.64 3.19
N SER A 11 17.03 -3.49 1.91
CA SER A 11 18.27 -2.83 1.52
C SER A 11 18.18 -1.32 1.80
N ALA A 12 19.33 -0.68 1.97
CA ALA A 12 19.38 0.78 2.11
C ALA A 12 18.80 1.48 0.89
N ALA A 13 18.99 0.90 -0.31
CA ALA A 13 18.44 1.43 -1.55
C ALA A 13 16.92 1.39 -1.57
N ASP A 14 16.31 0.28 -1.14
CA ASP A 14 14.85 0.14 -1.10
C ASP A 14 14.23 1.12 -0.10
N LEU A 15 14.85 1.32 1.06
CA LEU A 15 14.39 2.27 2.07
C LEU A 15 14.47 3.72 1.56
N ALA A 16 15.58 4.07 0.90
CA ALA A 16 15.77 5.40 0.33
C ALA A 16 14.75 5.67 -0.79
N GLU A 17 14.48 4.69 -1.64
CA GLU A 17 13.49 4.83 -2.71
C GLU A 17 12.07 4.93 -2.18
N PHE A 18 11.73 4.16 -1.15
CA PHE A 18 10.42 4.26 -0.50
C PHE A 18 10.20 5.68 0.07
N GLU A 19 11.19 6.23 0.75
CA GLU A 19 11.12 7.59 1.27
C GLU A 19 11.01 8.63 0.15
N GLY A 20 11.84 8.52 -0.87
CA GLY A 20 11.83 9.43 -2.02
C GLY A 20 10.51 9.41 -2.77
N LEU A 21 9.96 8.23 -3.03
CA LEU A 21 8.65 8.08 -3.67
C LEU A 21 7.53 8.64 -2.79
N SER A 22 7.60 8.42 -1.48
CA SER A 22 6.61 8.95 -0.54
C SER A 22 6.60 10.47 -0.55
N ARG A 23 7.78 11.10 -0.58
CA ARG A 23 7.88 12.57 -0.70
C ARG A 23 7.29 13.07 -2.02
N GLU A 24 7.59 12.41 -3.11
CA GLU A 24 7.11 12.81 -4.44
C GLU A 24 5.60 12.62 -4.58
N VAL A 25 5.06 11.51 -4.08
CA VAL A 25 3.63 11.19 -4.18
C VAL A 25 2.78 12.09 -3.29
N PHE A 26 3.20 12.31 -2.04
CA PHE A 26 2.36 12.98 -1.03
C PHE A 26 2.73 14.47 -0.85
N GLY A 27 3.83 14.93 -1.44
CA GLY A 27 4.19 16.34 -1.46
C GLY A 27 4.25 16.97 -0.07
N GLY A 28 3.52 18.06 0.14
CA GLY A 28 3.50 18.79 1.40
C GLY A 28 2.95 18.00 2.60
N ASP A 29 2.20 16.92 2.36
CA ASP A 29 1.71 16.03 3.43
C ASP A 29 2.83 15.13 3.97
N ALA A 30 3.95 14.98 3.25
CA ALA A 30 5.11 14.22 3.67
C ALA A 30 5.99 15.04 4.61
N THR A 31 5.47 15.38 5.78
CA THR A 31 6.20 16.09 6.83
C THR A 31 7.25 15.18 7.46
N ASP A 32 8.22 15.77 8.18
CA ASP A 32 9.25 14.99 8.89
C ASP A 32 8.63 14.03 9.90
N GLU A 33 7.60 14.47 10.63
CA GLU A 33 6.88 13.63 11.59
C GLU A 33 6.18 12.46 10.89
N TRP A 34 5.52 12.73 9.77
CA TRP A 34 4.84 11.68 8.99
C TRP A 34 5.84 10.66 8.44
N LEU A 35 6.97 11.13 7.88
CA LEU A 35 8.02 10.26 7.37
C LEU A 35 8.66 9.42 8.48
N ALA A 36 8.83 9.99 9.67
CA ALA A 36 9.31 9.25 10.84
C ALA A 36 8.34 8.13 11.23
N SER A 37 7.03 8.36 11.10
CA SER A 37 6.02 7.33 11.36
C SER A 37 6.07 6.19 10.35
N LEU A 38 6.41 6.49 9.10
CA LEU A 38 6.63 5.46 8.08
C LEU A 38 7.86 4.60 8.43
N ALA A 39 8.96 5.25 8.76
CA ALA A 39 10.19 4.56 9.16
C ALA A 39 9.97 3.65 10.37
N TRP A 40 9.20 4.12 11.34
CA TRP A 40 8.87 3.34 12.53
C TRP A 40 8.12 2.05 12.15
N ARG A 41 7.14 2.14 11.23
CA ARG A 41 6.40 0.95 10.78
C ARG A 41 7.28 -0.04 10.03
N LEU A 42 8.17 0.44 9.18
CA LEU A 42 9.10 -0.43 8.45
C LEU A 42 9.99 -1.23 9.41
N GLU A 43 10.36 -0.65 10.55
CA GLU A 43 11.20 -1.29 11.55
C GLU A 43 10.44 -2.21 12.50
N ASN A 44 9.21 -1.84 12.87
CA ASN A 44 8.53 -2.44 14.02
C ASN A 44 7.31 -3.31 13.67
N MET A 45 6.69 -3.11 12.51
CA MET A 45 5.54 -3.93 12.14
C MET A 45 5.99 -5.29 11.57
N PRO A 46 5.20 -6.36 11.79
CA PRO A 46 5.57 -7.68 11.30
C PRO A 46 5.32 -7.84 9.80
N ASP A 47 6.21 -8.57 9.16
CA ASP A 47 6.07 -9.00 7.75
C ASP A 47 5.78 -7.86 6.77
N VAL A 48 6.51 -6.76 6.91
CA VAL A 48 6.37 -5.61 6.01
C VAL A 48 6.78 -6.01 4.59
N THR A 49 5.95 -5.65 3.63
CA THR A 49 6.19 -5.85 2.20
C THR A 49 6.18 -4.52 1.48
N LEU A 50 7.11 -4.35 0.54
CA LEU A 50 7.17 -3.21 -0.37
C LEU A 50 7.09 -3.74 -1.80
N PHE A 51 6.04 -3.38 -2.51
CA PHE A 51 5.92 -3.61 -3.95
C PHE A 51 6.32 -2.32 -4.65
N PHE A 52 7.21 -2.43 -5.64
CA PHE A 52 7.63 -1.29 -6.44
C PHE A 52 7.27 -1.54 -7.90
N ALA A 53 6.70 -0.52 -8.54
CA ALA A 53 6.48 -0.51 -9.98
C ALA A 53 7.64 0.21 -10.66
N GLU A 54 8.21 -0.41 -11.68
CA GLU A 54 9.36 0.13 -12.41
C GLU A 54 9.04 0.23 -13.90
N GLN A 55 9.45 1.32 -14.52
CA GLN A 55 9.32 1.54 -15.95
C GLN A 55 10.58 2.26 -16.45
N ALA A 56 11.18 1.71 -17.50
CA ALA A 56 12.40 2.27 -18.10
C ALA A 56 13.54 2.46 -17.08
N GLY A 57 13.70 1.51 -16.15
CA GLY A 57 14.74 1.53 -15.13
C GLY A 57 14.47 2.47 -13.96
N LYS A 58 13.30 3.11 -13.91
CA LYS A 58 12.93 4.04 -12.84
C LYS A 58 11.72 3.52 -12.07
N ARG A 59 11.77 3.56 -10.74
CA ARG A 59 10.64 3.26 -9.88
C ARG A 59 9.66 4.43 -9.89
N ILE A 60 8.39 4.16 -10.21
CA ILE A 60 7.36 5.17 -10.43
C ILE A 60 6.16 5.02 -9.50
N GLY A 61 6.13 3.99 -8.70
CA GLY A 61 5.05 3.76 -7.76
C GLY A 61 5.40 2.68 -6.76
N PHE A 62 4.62 2.60 -5.71
CA PHE A 62 4.84 1.62 -4.64
C PHE A 62 3.53 1.26 -3.96
N LYS A 63 3.56 0.12 -3.26
CA LYS A 63 2.48 -0.31 -2.38
C LYS A 63 3.08 -1.04 -1.18
N ALA A 64 2.75 -0.59 0.01
CA ALA A 64 3.28 -1.11 1.25
C ALA A 64 2.20 -1.77 2.08
N GLY A 65 2.56 -2.80 2.83
CA GLY A 65 1.65 -3.47 3.73
C GLY A 65 2.39 -4.26 4.80
N TYR A 66 1.66 -4.75 5.78
CA TYR A 66 2.20 -5.56 6.86
C TYR A 66 1.11 -6.40 7.53
N ALA A 67 1.54 -7.37 8.32
CA ALA A 67 0.61 -8.23 9.06
C ALA A 67 0.04 -7.51 10.28
N THR A 68 -1.27 -7.61 10.48
CA THR A 68 -1.94 -7.15 11.70
C THR A 68 -2.33 -8.33 12.61
N ALA A 69 -2.33 -9.53 12.05
CA ALA A 69 -2.50 -10.80 12.75
C ALA A 69 -1.86 -11.89 11.89
N HIS A 70 -1.78 -13.12 12.40
CA HIS A 70 -1.21 -14.24 11.66
C HIS A 70 -1.84 -14.41 10.27
N ASN A 71 -3.14 -14.20 10.15
CA ASN A 71 -3.90 -14.42 8.92
C ASN A 71 -4.52 -13.15 8.34
N ARG A 72 -4.14 -11.96 8.84
CA ARG A 72 -4.66 -10.68 8.36
C ARG A 72 -3.54 -9.76 7.91
N TYR A 73 -3.72 -9.18 6.73
CA TYR A 73 -2.77 -8.28 6.11
C TYR A 73 -3.42 -6.91 5.92
N TYR A 74 -2.69 -5.86 6.27
CA TYR A 74 -3.11 -4.49 6.08
C TYR A 74 -2.34 -3.88 4.89
N SER A 75 -3.07 -3.51 3.85
CA SER A 75 -2.55 -2.74 2.72
C SER A 75 -2.50 -1.27 3.16
N TRP A 76 -1.34 -0.87 3.66
CA TRP A 76 -1.18 0.34 4.46
C TRP A 76 -1.07 1.61 3.64
N LEU A 77 -0.19 1.64 2.64
CA LEU A 77 0.15 2.85 1.93
C LEU A 77 0.48 2.51 0.48
N GLY A 78 0.17 3.42 -0.43
CA GLY A 78 0.54 3.26 -1.82
C GLY A 78 0.42 4.57 -2.57
N GLY A 79 1.10 4.65 -3.69
CA GLY A 79 1.03 5.83 -4.54
C GLY A 79 1.81 5.68 -5.82
N VAL A 80 1.50 6.56 -6.74
CA VAL A 80 2.13 6.65 -8.06
C VAL A 80 2.60 8.09 -8.24
N VAL A 81 3.84 8.27 -8.70
CA VAL A 81 4.36 9.61 -8.95
C VAL A 81 3.46 10.35 -9.94
N PRO A 82 3.29 11.68 -9.80
CA PRO A 82 2.33 12.42 -10.63
C PRO A 82 2.50 12.21 -12.12
N SER A 83 3.74 12.15 -12.62
CA SER A 83 4.02 11.98 -14.05
C SER A 83 3.64 10.61 -14.60
N ALA A 84 3.43 9.61 -13.75
CA ALA A 84 3.10 8.24 -14.16
C ALA A 84 1.65 7.85 -13.87
N ARG A 85 0.83 8.78 -13.41
CA ARG A 85 -0.59 8.51 -13.12
C ARG A 85 -1.40 8.27 -14.39
N ARG A 86 -2.55 7.57 -14.24
CA ARG A 86 -3.48 7.23 -15.32
C ARG A 86 -2.90 6.30 -16.39
N GLN A 87 -1.87 5.52 -16.03
CA GLN A 87 -1.22 4.55 -16.92
C GLN A 87 -1.36 3.12 -16.42
N GLY A 88 -2.25 2.87 -15.45
CA GLY A 88 -2.48 1.55 -14.90
C GLY A 88 -1.47 1.09 -13.86
N VAL A 89 -0.61 1.96 -13.35
CA VAL A 89 0.44 1.61 -12.38
C VAL A 89 -0.17 1.15 -11.04
N ALA A 90 -1.12 1.93 -10.50
CA ALA A 90 -1.78 1.57 -9.25
C ALA A 90 -2.51 0.23 -9.35
N ARG A 91 -3.15 -0.04 -10.49
CA ARG A 91 -3.83 -1.30 -10.76
C ARG A 91 -2.85 -2.47 -10.78
N ALA A 92 -1.70 -2.30 -11.45
CA ALA A 92 -0.66 -3.33 -11.51
C ALA A 92 -0.08 -3.64 -10.13
N LEU A 93 0.15 -2.61 -9.31
CA LEU A 93 0.62 -2.78 -7.94
C LEU A 93 -0.41 -3.55 -7.09
N MET A 94 -1.67 -3.18 -7.17
CA MET A 94 -2.75 -3.86 -6.46
C MET A 94 -2.87 -5.32 -6.90
N GLN A 95 -2.82 -5.58 -8.20
CA GLN A 95 -2.90 -6.94 -8.74
C GLN A 95 -1.73 -7.80 -8.25
N SER A 96 -0.52 -7.27 -8.27
CA SER A 96 0.67 -7.98 -7.78
C SER A 96 0.55 -8.31 -6.29
N GLN A 97 0.09 -7.36 -5.49
CA GLN A 97 -0.13 -7.58 -4.06
C GLN A 97 -1.20 -8.65 -3.81
N HIS A 98 -2.32 -8.60 -4.52
CA HIS A 98 -3.40 -9.58 -4.35
C HIS A 98 -2.99 -10.97 -4.82
N ASP A 99 -2.24 -11.08 -5.92
CA ASP A 99 -1.69 -12.37 -6.38
C ASP A 99 -0.75 -12.97 -5.34
N TRP A 100 0.10 -12.14 -4.75
CA TRP A 100 0.99 -12.57 -3.67
C TRP A 100 0.20 -13.04 -2.44
N LEU A 101 -0.86 -12.31 -2.07
CA LEU A 101 -1.71 -12.66 -0.92
C LEU A 101 -2.34 -14.03 -1.09
N LEU A 102 -2.77 -14.40 -2.30
CA LEU A 102 -3.37 -15.71 -2.58
C LEU A 102 -2.43 -16.88 -2.32
N LYS A 103 -1.10 -16.64 -2.38
CA LYS A 103 -0.07 -17.64 -2.12
C LYS A 103 0.51 -17.55 -0.72
N SER A 104 0.01 -16.64 0.11
CA SER A 104 0.49 -16.38 1.45
C SER A 104 -0.38 -17.07 2.49
N ARG A 105 0.01 -16.94 3.77
CA ARG A 105 -0.81 -17.40 4.90
C ARG A 105 -1.99 -16.46 5.21
N PHE A 106 -2.07 -15.31 4.56
CA PHE A 106 -3.10 -14.31 4.85
C PHE A 106 -4.44 -14.71 4.24
N HIS A 107 -5.50 -14.63 5.04
CA HIS A 107 -6.87 -14.93 4.61
C HIS A 107 -7.70 -13.68 4.35
N GLN A 108 -7.16 -12.51 4.68
CA GLN A 108 -7.88 -11.25 4.54
C GLN A 108 -6.90 -10.11 4.28
N VAL A 109 -7.28 -9.23 3.37
CA VAL A 109 -6.63 -7.93 3.19
C VAL A 109 -7.58 -6.83 3.63
N GLU A 110 -7.06 -5.85 4.36
CA GLU A 110 -7.78 -4.67 4.80
C GLU A 110 -7.10 -3.42 4.28
N SER A 111 -7.89 -2.40 3.93
CA SER A 111 -7.41 -1.09 3.51
C SER A 111 -8.25 -0.01 4.19
N HIS A 112 -7.64 1.13 4.49
CA HIS A 112 -8.33 2.28 5.08
C HIS A 112 -8.30 3.43 4.06
N VAL A 113 -9.47 3.98 3.75
CA VAL A 113 -9.63 5.01 2.73
C VAL A 113 -10.42 6.17 3.30
N GLU A 114 -9.94 7.41 3.13
CA GLU A 114 -10.73 8.58 3.49
C GLU A 114 -12.10 8.53 2.82
N GLN A 115 -13.15 8.84 3.56
CA GLN A 115 -14.53 8.70 3.10
C GLN A 115 -14.82 9.51 1.82
N ASP A 116 -14.14 10.64 1.64
CA ASP A 116 -14.30 11.50 0.47
C ASP A 116 -13.40 11.11 -0.72
N ASN A 117 -12.56 10.10 -0.58
CA ASN A 117 -11.71 9.61 -1.67
C ASN A 117 -12.48 8.59 -2.52
N ALA A 118 -13.44 9.09 -3.32
CA ALA A 118 -14.30 8.24 -4.13
C ALA A 118 -13.52 7.40 -5.14
N ALA A 119 -12.47 7.94 -5.72
CA ALA A 119 -11.65 7.21 -6.71
C ALA A 119 -11.02 5.95 -6.10
N MET A 120 -10.44 6.06 -4.90
CA MET A 120 -9.82 4.92 -4.23
C MET A 120 -10.86 3.92 -3.73
N ILE A 121 -12.00 4.40 -3.20
CA ILE A 121 -13.10 3.52 -2.80
C ILE A 121 -13.59 2.70 -4.00
N ASN A 122 -13.79 3.34 -5.13
CA ASN A 122 -14.23 2.65 -6.36
C ASN A 122 -13.18 1.65 -6.86
N ALA A 123 -11.90 2.00 -6.81
CA ALA A 123 -10.81 1.10 -7.19
C ALA A 123 -10.80 -0.15 -6.29
N ASN A 124 -10.98 0.03 -4.98
CA ASN A 124 -11.05 -1.09 -4.04
C ASN A 124 -12.30 -1.96 -4.27
N LEU A 125 -13.45 -1.36 -4.53
CA LEU A 125 -14.67 -2.10 -4.87
C LEU A 125 -14.48 -2.95 -6.13
N LYS A 126 -13.85 -2.39 -7.16
CA LYS A 126 -13.54 -3.13 -8.39
C LYS A 126 -12.57 -4.28 -8.15
N ALA A 127 -11.68 -4.13 -7.19
CA ALA A 127 -10.74 -5.18 -6.81
C ALA A 127 -11.36 -6.25 -5.89
N GLY A 128 -12.63 -6.09 -5.53
CA GLY A 128 -13.38 -7.05 -4.73
C GLY A 128 -13.41 -6.76 -3.22
N LEU A 129 -12.84 -5.64 -2.77
CA LEU A 129 -13.00 -5.22 -1.38
C LEU A 129 -14.41 -4.68 -1.17
N VAL A 130 -14.92 -4.86 0.06
CA VAL A 130 -16.23 -4.34 0.47
C VAL A 130 -16.07 -3.44 1.69
N VAL A 131 -17.02 -2.54 1.89
CA VAL A 131 -17.02 -1.68 3.08
C VAL A 131 -17.39 -2.54 4.30
N ALA A 132 -16.50 -2.57 5.29
CA ALA A 132 -16.66 -3.36 6.50
C ALA A 132 -16.84 -2.49 7.75
N GLY A 133 -16.59 -1.19 7.67
CA GLY A 133 -16.77 -0.31 8.80
C GLY A 133 -16.19 1.08 8.55
N PHE A 134 -16.18 1.87 9.62
CA PHE A 134 -15.68 3.25 9.60
C PHE A 134 -14.94 3.54 10.90
N PHE A 135 -14.04 4.51 10.87
CA PHE A 135 -13.41 5.06 12.07
C PHE A 135 -13.02 6.51 11.84
N LEU A 136 -12.73 7.20 12.93
CA LEU A 136 -12.22 8.57 12.86
C LEU A 136 -10.72 8.57 13.14
N LYS A 137 -9.97 9.27 12.30
CA LYS A 137 -8.54 9.53 12.49
C LYS A 137 -8.31 11.02 12.34
N ASP A 138 -7.81 11.66 13.40
CA ASP A 138 -7.60 13.11 13.44
C ASP A 138 -8.86 13.89 13.03
N GLY A 139 -10.04 13.41 13.48
CA GLY A 139 -11.32 14.02 13.18
C GLY A 139 -11.87 13.75 11.79
N LYS A 140 -11.15 13.00 10.94
CA LYS A 140 -11.60 12.66 9.60
C LYS A 140 -12.16 11.24 9.56
N PRO A 141 -13.31 11.03 8.86
CA PRO A 141 -13.88 9.69 8.70
C PRO A 141 -13.11 8.89 7.65
N TYR A 142 -12.77 7.65 8.01
CA TYR A 142 -12.16 6.67 7.12
C TYR A 142 -13.08 5.47 6.96
N THR A 143 -13.11 4.94 5.76
CA THR A 143 -13.78 3.69 5.44
C THR A 143 -12.82 2.54 5.62
N ILE A 144 -13.24 1.49 6.34
CA ILE A 144 -12.51 0.24 6.42
C ILE A 144 -13.02 -0.66 5.30
N MET A 145 -12.14 -1.11 4.43
CA MET A 145 -12.50 -2.01 3.33
C MET A 145 -11.75 -3.33 3.47
N GLN A 146 -12.43 -4.43 3.20
CA GLN A 146 -11.88 -5.78 3.41
C GLN A 146 -12.23 -6.70 2.25
N LYS A 147 -11.35 -7.68 2.02
CA LYS A 147 -11.56 -8.75 1.05
C LYS A 147 -10.96 -10.03 1.60
N ALA A 148 -11.69 -11.13 1.47
CA ALA A 148 -11.15 -12.46 1.76
C ALA A 148 -10.10 -12.83 0.71
N THR A 149 -8.98 -13.39 1.17
CA THR A 149 -7.89 -13.88 0.32
C THR A 149 -7.62 -15.34 0.67
N PRO A 150 -8.54 -16.25 0.30
CA PRO A 150 -8.39 -17.64 0.67
C PRO A 150 -7.12 -18.22 0.06
N THR A 151 -6.33 -18.91 0.88
CA THR A 151 -5.17 -19.66 0.42
C THR A 151 -5.66 -20.82 -0.42
N GLY A 152 -5.28 -20.82 -1.68
CA GLY A 152 -5.65 -21.88 -2.61
C GLY A 152 -4.96 -23.21 -2.33
#